data_61affee3fc047a6c5f4fd8fa460dea2a
#
_entry.id   61affee3fc047a6c5f4fd8fa460dea2a
#
_cell.length_a   1.000
_cell.length_b   1.000
_cell.length_c   1.000
_cell.angle_alpha   90.00
_cell.angle_beta   90.00
_cell.angle_gamma   90.00
#
_symmetry.space_group_name_H-M   'P 1'
#
loop_
_entity.id
_entity.type
_entity.pdbx_description
1 polymer ?
#
loop_
_entity_poly.entity_id
_entity_poly.type
_entity_poly.pdbx_seq_one_letter_code
_entity_poly.pdbx_strand_id
1 'polypeptide(L)'
;MKIGVKAGDIMTRNFISVPPDTSILDCAKKMVKKRVGSLILEENNQLKGILTEGDIIWAMTKKSKKELGIIKASEIAPKKIVTIKPSADLYQALQTMKKTKYRWLPVTVNKNIIGFLTLKDILRIEPSLFEFASEIMQIKEESEKLKRRKAGESFRDGTCEECGNFSLLYKVDNRMMCEDCRDAM
;
A
#
# COMPACT_ATOMS: atom_id res chain seq x y z
N MET A 1 21.26 -9.08 -14.08
CA MET A 1 22.07 -8.71 -12.91
C MET A 1 21.69 -9.65 -11.77
N LYS A 2 22.63 -10.16 -11.00
CA LYS A 2 22.39 -10.95 -9.78
C LYS A 2 23.13 -10.25 -8.64
N ILE A 3 22.49 -10.12 -7.49
CA ILE A 3 23.09 -9.50 -6.31
C ILE A 3 23.80 -10.57 -5.46
N GLY A 4 23.36 -11.84 -5.60
CA GLY A 4 23.92 -12.97 -4.85
C GLY A 4 23.26 -13.21 -3.49
N VAL A 5 22.47 -12.26 -2.98
CA VAL A 5 21.71 -12.39 -1.74
C VAL A 5 20.30 -12.89 -2.07
N LYS A 6 19.81 -13.88 -1.33
CA LYS A 6 18.50 -14.50 -1.56
C LYS A 6 17.43 -13.90 -0.65
N ALA A 7 16.19 -13.93 -1.14
CA ALA A 7 15.03 -13.47 -0.35
C ALA A 7 14.92 -14.16 1.01
N GLY A 8 15.21 -15.45 1.07
CA GLY A 8 15.18 -16.25 2.30
C GLY A 8 16.22 -15.85 3.36
N ASP A 9 17.32 -15.20 2.93
CA ASP A 9 18.41 -14.79 3.83
C ASP A 9 18.04 -13.56 4.65
N ILE A 10 17.18 -12.68 4.10
CA ILE A 10 16.84 -11.38 4.70
C ILE A 10 15.35 -11.21 5.05
N MET A 11 14.49 -12.16 4.67
CA MET A 11 13.06 -12.07 4.97
C MET A 11 12.79 -12.03 6.47
N THR A 12 11.78 -11.31 6.88
CA THR A 12 11.25 -11.34 8.24
C THR A 12 10.46 -12.63 8.43
N ARG A 13 10.83 -13.46 9.42
CA ARG A 13 10.13 -14.71 9.76
C ARG A 13 9.00 -14.51 10.77
N ASN A 14 9.14 -13.52 11.65
CA ASN A 14 8.16 -13.17 12.68
C ASN A 14 7.15 -12.15 12.14
N PHE A 15 6.40 -12.53 11.12
CA PHE A 15 5.31 -11.70 10.58
C PHE A 15 4.04 -11.86 11.44
N ILE A 16 3.14 -10.91 11.35
CA ILE A 16 1.86 -10.94 12.08
C ILE A 16 0.78 -11.50 11.18
N SER A 17 0.18 -12.62 11.58
CA SER A 17 -0.92 -13.24 10.86
C SER A 17 -2.24 -13.22 11.64
N VAL A 18 -3.35 -13.38 10.91
CA VAL A 18 -4.71 -13.57 11.41
C VAL A 18 -5.46 -14.56 10.52
N PRO A 19 -6.46 -15.27 11.04
CA PRO A 19 -7.39 -16.05 10.21
C PRO A 19 -8.12 -15.16 9.18
N PRO A 20 -8.47 -15.69 7.99
CA PRO A 20 -9.17 -14.94 6.94
C PRO A 20 -10.55 -14.39 7.35
N ASP A 21 -11.19 -15.02 8.32
CA ASP A 21 -12.51 -14.64 8.85
C ASP A 21 -12.46 -13.61 9.99
N THR A 22 -11.26 -13.16 10.38
CA THR A 22 -11.09 -12.07 11.35
C THR A 22 -11.78 -10.80 10.86
N SER A 23 -12.48 -10.10 11.74
CA SER A 23 -13.14 -8.82 11.38
C SER A 23 -12.12 -7.74 11.03
N ILE A 24 -12.50 -6.83 10.10
CA ILE A 24 -11.64 -5.69 9.73
C ILE A 24 -11.31 -4.83 10.94
N LEU A 25 -12.29 -4.65 11.85
CA LEU A 25 -12.10 -3.88 13.08
C LEU A 25 -11.00 -4.51 13.96
N ASP A 26 -11.02 -5.83 14.14
CA ASP A 26 -10.01 -6.51 14.94
C ASP A 26 -8.64 -6.56 14.24
N CYS A 27 -8.65 -6.63 12.91
CA CYS A 27 -7.43 -6.45 12.12
C CYS A 27 -6.82 -5.06 12.35
N ALA A 28 -7.63 -3.99 12.29
CA ALA A 28 -7.18 -2.62 12.56
C ALA A 28 -6.59 -2.47 13.97
N LYS A 29 -7.31 -2.98 15.00
CA LYS A 29 -6.80 -2.99 16.39
C LYS A 29 -5.46 -3.73 16.50
N LYS A 30 -5.33 -4.87 15.82
CA LYS A 30 -4.09 -5.66 15.83
C LYS A 30 -2.94 -4.93 15.14
N MET A 31 -3.19 -4.25 14.00
CA MET A 31 -2.19 -3.42 13.33
C MET A 31 -1.67 -2.32 14.24
N VAL A 32 -2.57 -1.56 14.88
CA VAL A 32 -2.20 -0.49 15.82
C VAL A 32 -1.42 -1.04 17.01
N LYS A 33 -1.90 -2.12 17.65
CA LYS A 33 -1.24 -2.73 18.81
C LYS A 33 0.16 -3.25 18.48
N LYS A 34 0.33 -3.83 17.30
CA LYS A 34 1.61 -4.41 16.84
C LYS A 34 2.48 -3.43 16.04
N ARG A 35 1.98 -2.21 15.78
CA ARG A 35 2.64 -1.16 14.98
C ARG A 35 3.09 -1.67 13.60
N VAL A 36 2.19 -2.38 12.92
CA VAL A 36 2.42 -2.91 11.57
C VAL A 36 1.38 -2.38 10.60
N GLY A 37 1.76 -2.07 9.37
CA GLY A 37 0.86 -1.57 8.32
C GLY A 37 0.20 -2.68 7.48
N SER A 38 0.46 -3.95 7.81
CA SER A 38 -0.14 -5.09 7.09
C SER A 38 -0.25 -6.33 7.97
N LEU A 39 -1.23 -7.17 7.67
CA LEU A 39 -1.44 -8.48 8.29
C LEU A 39 -1.50 -9.55 7.22
N ILE A 40 -0.89 -10.68 7.50
CA ILE A 40 -1.02 -11.88 6.67
C ILE A 40 -2.31 -12.59 7.02
N LEU A 41 -3.13 -12.90 6.03
CA LEU A 41 -4.27 -13.79 6.21
C LEU A 41 -3.78 -15.23 6.00
N GLU A 42 -3.83 -16.01 7.05
CA GLU A 42 -3.26 -17.34 7.10
C GLU A 42 -4.26 -18.36 7.64
N GLU A 43 -4.34 -19.48 6.99
CA GLU A 43 -5.14 -20.63 7.43
C GLU A 43 -4.36 -21.91 7.15
N ASN A 44 -4.17 -22.75 8.16
CA ASN A 44 -3.40 -23.99 8.08
C ASN A 44 -1.99 -23.79 7.48
N ASN A 45 -1.29 -22.76 7.92
CA ASN A 45 0.04 -22.34 7.43
C ASN A 45 0.06 -21.88 5.95
N GLN A 46 -1.12 -21.83 5.30
CA GLN A 46 -1.25 -21.37 3.91
C GLN A 46 -1.59 -19.89 3.84
N LEU A 47 -0.91 -19.21 2.93
CA LEU A 47 -1.21 -17.82 2.61
C LEU A 47 -2.57 -17.72 1.90
N LYS A 48 -3.53 -17.03 2.51
CA LYS A 48 -4.87 -16.77 1.96
C LYS A 48 -5.06 -15.33 1.49
N GLY A 49 -4.31 -14.38 2.05
CA GLY A 49 -4.44 -12.97 1.72
C GLY A 49 -3.40 -12.12 2.42
N ILE A 50 -3.39 -10.85 2.06
CA ILE A 50 -2.69 -9.79 2.80
C ILE A 50 -3.64 -8.63 2.90
N LEU A 51 -3.86 -8.15 4.12
CA LEU A 51 -4.66 -6.98 4.42
C LEU A 51 -3.73 -5.85 4.82
N THR A 52 -3.85 -4.69 4.17
CA THR A 52 -3.08 -3.50 4.46
C THR A 52 -3.93 -2.42 5.15
N GLU A 53 -3.27 -1.44 5.77
CA GLU A 53 -3.94 -0.25 6.31
C GLU A 53 -4.75 0.49 5.24
N GLY A 54 -4.24 0.55 3.99
CA GLY A 54 -4.94 1.15 2.86
C GLY A 54 -6.25 0.44 2.52
N ASP A 55 -6.30 -0.90 2.62
CA ASP A 55 -7.52 -1.67 2.40
C ASP A 55 -8.56 -1.39 3.49
N ILE A 56 -8.11 -1.22 4.73
CA ILE A 56 -8.98 -0.87 5.86
C ILE A 56 -9.54 0.54 5.67
N ILE A 57 -8.69 1.52 5.33
CA ILE A 57 -9.14 2.89 5.06
C ILE A 57 -10.15 2.90 3.91
N TRP A 58 -9.86 2.18 2.82
CA TRP A 58 -10.81 2.05 1.71
C TRP A 58 -12.15 1.46 2.16
N ALA A 59 -12.13 0.39 2.97
CA ALA A 59 -13.36 -0.20 3.51
C ALA A 59 -14.14 0.79 4.37
N MET A 60 -13.45 1.62 5.18
CA MET A 60 -14.09 2.66 6.00
C MET A 60 -14.81 3.72 5.16
N THR A 61 -14.32 4.05 3.96
CA THR A 61 -14.98 5.03 3.07
C THR A 61 -16.22 4.47 2.37
N LYS A 62 -16.37 3.14 2.32
CA LYS A 62 -17.46 2.47 1.60
C LYS A 62 -18.51 1.84 2.52
N LYS A 63 -18.19 1.64 3.79
CA LYS A 63 -18.99 0.89 4.75
C LYS A 63 -19.17 1.68 6.06
N SER A 64 -20.27 1.45 6.76
CA SER A 64 -20.47 2.05 8.07
C SER A 64 -19.55 1.43 9.14
N LYS A 65 -19.30 2.16 10.26
CA LYS A 65 -18.46 1.66 11.36
C LYS A 65 -19.01 0.36 11.97
N LYS A 66 -20.32 0.16 11.99
CA LYS A 66 -20.95 -1.07 12.50
C LYS A 66 -20.64 -2.27 11.63
N GLU A 67 -20.56 -2.04 10.30
CA GLU A 67 -20.23 -3.10 9.35
C GLU A 67 -18.77 -3.56 9.46
N LEU A 68 -17.83 -2.71 9.88
CA LEU A 68 -16.42 -3.08 10.02
C LEU A 68 -16.17 -4.20 11.04
N GLY A 69 -17.05 -4.35 12.03
CA GLY A 69 -17.02 -5.44 13.00
C GLY A 69 -17.53 -6.78 12.46
N ILE A 70 -18.25 -6.76 11.33
CA ILE A 70 -18.89 -7.94 10.75
C ILE A 70 -18.14 -8.39 9.49
N ILE A 71 -17.59 -7.44 8.72
CA ILE A 71 -16.88 -7.73 7.46
C ILE A 71 -15.60 -8.50 7.76
N LYS A 72 -15.40 -9.62 7.06
CA LYS A 72 -14.22 -10.45 7.18
C LYS A 72 -13.05 -9.86 6.39
N ALA A 73 -11.83 -10.04 6.87
CA ALA A 73 -10.61 -9.60 6.20
C ALA A 73 -10.48 -10.18 4.78
N SER A 74 -10.90 -11.42 4.56
CA SER A 74 -10.90 -12.09 3.26
C SER A 74 -11.82 -11.46 2.22
N GLU A 75 -12.84 -10.68 2.63
CA GLU A 75 -13.75 -10.01 1.71
C GLU A 75 -13.13 -8.74 1.09
N ILE A 76 -12.16 -8.15 1.78
CA ILE A 76 -11.52 -6.89 1.38
C ILE A 76 -10.12 -7.14 0.82
N ALA A 77 -9.40 -8.13 1.35
CA ALA A 77 -8.05 -8.43 0.91
C ALA A 77 -7.97 -8.76 -0.58
N PRO A 78 -6.93 -8.30 -1.30
CA PRO A 78 -6.72 -8.64 -2.71
C PRO A 78 -6.70 -10.16 -2.93
N LYS A 79 -7.46 -10.63 -3.92
CA LYS A 79 -7.54 -12.07 -4.26
C LYS A 79 -6.29 -12.61 -4.94
N LYS A 80 -5.55 -11.75 -5.66
CA LYS A 80 -4.31 -12.14 -6.33
C LYS A 80 -3.12 -11.71 -5.50
N ILE A 81 -2.38 -12.68 -4.97
CA ILE A 81 -1.20 -12.44 -4.16
C ILE A 81 0.01 -12.89 -4.98
N VAL A 82 0.93 -11.96 -5.19
CA VAL A 82 2.23 -12.30 -5.81
C VAL A 82 3.18 -12.70 -4.69
N THR A 83 3.76 -13.88 -4.83
CA THR A 83 4.72 -14.44 -3.86
C THR A 83 6.08 -14.65 -4.51
N ILE A 84 7.10 -14.85 -3.69
CA ILE A 84 8.45 -15.17 -4.15
C ILE A 84 9.00 -16.40 -3.42
N LYS A 85 9.88 -17.15 -4.09
CA LYS A 85 10.57 -18.28 -3.46
C LYS A 85 11.73 -17.78 -2.58
N PRO A 86 12.08 -18.48 -1.48
CA PRO A 86 13.22 -18.10 -0.64
C PRO A 86 14.56 -18.13 -1.38
N SER A 87 14.68 -18.95 -2.44
CA SER A 87 15.89 -19.04 -3.27
C SER A 87 16.02 -17.93 -4.31
N ALA A 88 15.01 -17.05 -4.45
CA ALA A 88 15.04 -15.97 -5.42
C ALA A 88 16.05 -14.90 -5.02
N ASP A 89 16.79 -14.38 -6.00
CA ASP A 89 17.72 -13.26 -5.82
C ASP A 89 16.98 -11.95 -5.51
N LEU A 90 17.58 -11.06 -4.72
CA LEU A 90 16.99 -9.77 -4.36
C LEU A 90 16.67 -8.89 -5.57
N TYR A 91 17.47 -8.98 -6.63
CA TYR A 91 17.17 -8.27 -7.87
C TYR A 91 15.84 -8.73 -8.47
N GLN A 92 15.59 -10.04 -8.47
CA GLN A 92 14.31 -10.59 -8.92
C GLN A 92 13.15 -10.13 -8.02
N ALA A 93 13.37 -10.05 -6.69
CA ALA A 93 12.38 -9.52 -5.76
C ALA A 93 12.04 -8.06 -6.07
N LEU A 94 13.04 -7.20 -6.30
CA LEU A 94 12.85 -5.81 -6.68
C LEU A 94 12.10 -5.66 -8.01
N GLN A 95 12.48 -6.43 -9.03
CA GLN A 95 11.76 -6.42 -10.31
C GLN A 95 10.30 -6.82 -10.13
N THR A 96 10.03 -7.81 -9.28
CA THR A 96 8.66 -8.23 -8.98
C THR A 96 7.89 -7.11 -8.25
N MET A 97 8.50 -6.46 -7.27
CA MET A 97 7.91 -5.30 -6.58
C MET A 97 7.64 -4.14 -7.56
N LYS A 98 8.57 -3.83 -8.48
CA LYS A 98 8.38 -2.81 -9.52
C LYS A 98 7.20 -3.16 -10.43
N LYS A 99 7.12 -4.39 -10.93
CA LYS A 99 6.03 -4.85 -11.82
C LYS A 99 4.66 -4.82 -11.16
N THR A 100 4.59 -5.24 -9.90
CA THR A 100 3.33 -5.34 -9.13
C THR A 100 2.94 -4.05 -8.43
N LYS A 101 3.88 -3.09 -8.32
CA LYS A 101 3.76 -1.86 -7.51
C LYS A 101 3.56 -2.14 -6.02
N TYR A 102 3.92 -3.34 -5.57
CA TYR A 102 3.94 -3.69 -4.14
C TYR A 102 5.33 -3.44 -3.56
N ARG A 103 5.38 -2.92 -2.34
CA ARG A 103 6.61 -2.70 -1.58
C ARG A 103 6.91 -3.86 -0.62
N TRP A 104 6.26 -4.98 -0.83
CA TRP A 104 6.37 -6.19 -0.02
C TRP A 104 6.05 -7.44 -0.86
N LEU A 105 6.63 -8.57 -0.49
CA LEU A 105 6.36 -9.87 -1.09
C LEU A 105 6.34 -10.95 -0.01
N PRO A 106 5.28 -11.75 0.08
CA PRO A 106 5.31 -12.99 0.87
C PRO A 106 6.30 -13.97 0.29
N VAL A 107 7.07 -14.60 1.16
CA VAL A 107 7.99 -15.68 0.78
C VAL A 107 7.32 -17.01 1.09
N THR A 108 7.16 -17.85 0.07
CA THR A 108 6.40 -19.09 0.19
C THR A 108 7.16 -20.30 -0.33
N VAL A 109 6.89 -21.47 0.26
CA VAL A 109 7.29 -22.80 -0.22
C VAL A 109 6.05 -23.67 -0.24
N ASN A 110 5.71 -24.25 -1.39
CA ASN A 110 4.52 -25.10 -1.55
C ASN A 110 3.22 -24.45 -1.03
N LYS A 111 3.02 -23.15 -1.32
CA LYS A 111 1.90 -22.31 -0.83
C LYS A 111 1.94 -21.98 0.67
N ASN A 112 2.84 -22.58 1.45
CA ASN A 112 3.02 -22.24 2.85
C ASN A 112 3.85 -20.96 2.98
N ILE A 113 3.39 -20.04 3.80
CA ILE A 113 4.13 -18.81 4.06
C ILE A 113 5.22 -19.10 5.09
N ILE A 114 6.47 -18.71 4.74
CA ILE A 114 7.65 -18.92 5.58
C ILE A 114 8.33 -17.61 5.97
N GLY A 115 7.92 -16.50 5.35
CA GLY A 115 8.50 -15.18 5.63
C GLY A 115 7.85 -14.09 4.83
N PHE A 116 8.25 -12.87 5.13
CA PHE A 116 7.76 -11.64 4.51
C PHE A 116 8.93 -10.74 4.17
N LEU A 117 9.05 -10.33 2.92
CA LEU A 117 10.13 -9.49 2.44
C LEU A 117 9.58 -8.12 2.07
N THR A 118 10.14 -7.06 2.64
CA THR A 118 9.76 -5.69 2.29
C THR A 118 10.88 -4.96 1.54
N LEU A 119 10.53 -3.91 0.82
CA LEU A 119 11.50 -3.02 0.17
C LEU A 119 12.49 -2.44 1.19
N LYS A 120 12.02 -2.15 2.40
CA LYS A 120 12.87 -1.65 3.50
C LYS A 120 13.93 -2.68 3.92
N ASP A 121 13.58 -3.96 3.95
CA ASP A 121 14.54 -5.03 4.30
C ASP A 121 15.64 -5.13 3.25
N ILE A 122 15.27 -5.02 1.98
CA ILE A 122 16.23 -5.04 0.86
C ILE A 122 17.19 -3.85 0.96
N LEU A 123 16.67 -2.62 1.13
CA LEU A 123 17.49 -1.40 1.20
C LEU A 123 18.37 -1.34 2.44
N ARG A 124 17.95 -2.01 3.52
CA ARG A 124 18.75 -2.10 4.74
C ARG A 124 20.02 -2.95 4.55
N ILE A 125 19.93 -3.99 3.72
CA ILE A 125 21.05 -4.92 3.47
C ILE A 125 21.90 -4.44 2.29
N GLU A 126 21.26 -3.89 1.27
CA GLU A 126 21.94 -3.44 0.04
C GLU A 126 21.49 -1.99 -0.31
N PRO A 127 22.07 -1.00 0.37
CA PRO A 127 21.71 0.42 0.16
C PRO A 127 21.99 0.92 -1.27
N SER A 128 22.91 0.30 -2.00
CA SER A 128 23.25 0.66 -3.39
C SER A 128 22.06 0.50 -4.35
N LEU A 129 21.05 -0.28 -3.96
CA LEU A 129 19.81 -0.46 -4.71
C LEU A 129 18.81 0.69 -4.53
N PHE A 130 19.18 1.74 -3.79
CA PHE A 130 18.27 2.86 -3.51
C PHE A 130 17.78 3.56 -4.79
N GLU A 131 18.67 3.78 -5.78
CA GLU A 131 18.28 4.38 -7.05
C GLU A 131 17.22 3.54 -7.78
N PHE A 132 17.42 2.23 -7.84
CA PHE A 132 16.44 1.31 -8.44
C PHE A 132 15.14 1.26 -7.64
N ALA A 133 15.22 1.34 -6.32
CA ALA A 133 14.06 1.36 -5.44
C ALA A 133 13.29 2.70 -5.50
N SER A 134 13.98 3.82 -5.72
CA SER A 134 13.36 5.14 -5.88
C SER A 134 12.41 5.18 -7.06
N GLU A 135 12.72 4.50 -8.16
CA GLU A 135 11.80 4.37 -9.29
C GLU A 135 10.49 3.67 -8.90
N ILE A 136 10.53 2.69 -8.00
CA ILE A 136 9.31 2.00 -7.51
C ILE A 136 8.43 2.97 -6.71
N MET A 137 9.04 3.89 -5.98
CA MET A 137 8.33 4.91 -5.20
C MET A 137 7.79 6.03 -6.09
N GLN A 138 8.60 6.55 -7.02
CA GLN A 138 8.23 7.65 -7.92
C GLN A 138 7.09 7.29 -8.86
N ILE A 139 7.09 6.10 -9.45
CA ILE A 139 6.02 5.65 -10.36
C ILE A 139 4.64 5.73 -9.69
N LYS A 140 4.55 5.52 -8.38
CA LYS A 140 3.28 5.63 -7.67
C LYS A 140 2.83 7.09 -7.55
N GLU A 141 3.74 8.00 -7.21
CA GLU A 141 3.43 9.44 -7.13
C GLU A 141 3.09 10.05 -8.49
N GLU A 142 3.86 9.75 -9.53
CA GLU A 142 3.58 10.24 -10.88
C GLU A 142 2.27 9.69 -11.45
N SER A 143 1.98 8.40 -11.22
CA SER A 143 0.72 7.81 -11.68
C SER A 143 -0.49 8.37 -10.93
N GLU A 144 -0.36 8.75 -9.67
CA GLU A 144 -1.41 9.43 -8.90
C GLU A 144 -1.57 10.88 -9.36
N LYS A 145 -0.47 11.61 -9.58
CA LYS A 145 -0.51 12.96 -10.16
C LYS A 145 -1.14 12.98 -11.55
N LEU A 146 -0.81 11.99 -12.41
CA LEU A 146 -1.42 11.85 -13.73
C LEU A 146 -2.91 11.49 -13.68
N LYS A 147 -3.33 10.67 -12.71
CA LYS A 147 -4.75 10.35 -12.50
C LYS A 147 -5.53 11.58 -12.04
N ARG A 148 -4.97 12.39 -11.13
CA ARG A 148 -5.55 13.67 -10.69
C ARG A 148 -5.69 14.64 -11.87
N ARG A 149 -4.67 14.77 -12.74
CA ARG A 149 -4.76 15.57 -13.97
C ARG A 149 -5.83 15.08 -14.95
N LYS A 150 -6.02 13.76 -15.09
CA LYS A 150 -7.06 13.17 -15.95
C LYS A 150 -8.46 13.26 -15.34
N ALA A 151 -8.58 13.41 -14.03
CA ALA A 151 -9.87 13.59 -13.34
C ALA A 151 -10.44 15.03 -13.46
N GLY A 152 -9.75 15.92 -14.19
CA GLY A 152 -10.30 17.24 -14.50
C GLY A 152 -10.16 18.28 -13.38
N GLU A 153 -9.45 18.00 -12.31
CA GLU A 153 -9.08 19.00 -11.31
C GLU A 153 -7.96 19.89 -11.90
N SER A 154 -8.35 20.88 -12.68
CA SER A 154 -7.44 21.93 -13.12
C SER A 154 -7.24 22.92 -11.95
N PHE A 155 -6.17 22.73 -11.20
CA PHE A 155 -5.74 23.72 -10.23
C PHE A 155 -4.64 24.60 -10.86
N ARG A 156 -4.64 25.87 -10.54
CA ARG A 156 -3.65 26.87 -10.95
C ARG A 156 -3.30 27.73 -9.76
N ASP A 157 -2.05 28.15 -9.68
CA ASP A 157 -1.70 29.20 -8.75
C ASP A 157 -2.28 30.52 -9.24
N GLY A 158 -2.93 31.26 -8.35
CA GLY A 158 -3.56 32.52 -8.70
C GLY A 158 -4.31 33.17 -7.54
N THR A 159 -5.00 34.23 -7.83
CA THR A 159 -5.82 34.97 -6.84
C THR A 159 -7.23 34.33 -6.78
N CYS A 160 -7.65 33.94 -5.59
CA CYS A 160 -8.99 33.41 -5.36
C CYS A 160 -10.06 34.45 -5.69
N GLU A 161 -11.03 34.09 -6.51
CA GLU A 161 -12.10 35.01 -6.93
C GLU A 161 -13.05 35.36 -5.79
N GLU A 162 -13.08 34.56 -4.69
CA GLU A 162 -13.95 34.81 -3.55
C GLU A 162 -13.27 35.64 -2.45
N CYS A 163 -12.07 35.24 -1.99
CA CYS A 163 -11.41 35.90 -0.85
C CYS A 163 -10.24 36.81 -1.26
N GLY A 164 -9.81 36.82 -2.51
CA GLY A 164 -8.70 37.65 -3.01
C GLY A 164 -7.29 37.19 -2.63
N ASN A 165 -7.15 36.09 -1.89
CA ASN A 165 -5.84 35.56 -1.50
C ASN A 165 -5.15 34.83 -2.67
N PHE A 166 -3.84 34.99 -2.77
CA PHE A 166 -3.04 34.20 -3.71
C PHE A 166 -2.80 32.79 -3.15
N SER A 167 -3.29 31.78 -3.85
CA SER A 167 -3.26 30.39 -3.41
C SER A 167 -3.41 29.44 -4.59
N LEU A 168 -3.33 28.14 -4.31
CA LEU A 168 -3.74 27.10 -5.24
C LEU A 168 -5.26 27.16 -5.43
N LEU A 169 -5.69 27.32 -6.69
CA LEU A 169 -7.10 27.49 -7.04
C LEU A 169 -7.69 26.23 -7.66
N TYR A 170 -8.92 25.96 -7.29
CA TYR A 170 -9.77 24.89 -7.83
C TYR A 170 -10.93 25.50 -8.60
N LYS A 171 -11.31 24.89 -9.72
CA LYS A 171 -12.47 25.34 -10.48
C LYS A 171 -13.74 24.76 -9.88
N VAL A 172 -14.55 25.61 -9.26
CA VAL A 172 -15.86 25.26 -8.67
C VAL A 172 -16.91 26.13 -9.35
N ASP A 173 -17.93 25.55 -9.94
CA ASP A 173 -19.03 26.24 -10.62
C ASP A 173 -18.60 27.40 -11.54
N ASN A 174 -17.54 27.15 -12.32
CA ASN A 174 -16.91 28.09 -13.25
C ASN A 174 -16.12 29.25 -12.61
N ARG A 175 -15.89 29.26 -11.27
CA ARG A 175 -15.04 30.19 -10.52
C ARG A 175 -13.76 29.52 -10.08
N MET A 176 -12.69 30.31 -9.94
CA MET A 176 -11.39 29.83 -9.42
C MET A 176 -11.26 30.21 -7.94
N MET A 177 -11.38 29.22 -7.06
CA MET A 177 -11.46 29.40 -5.61
C MET A 177 -10.35 28.65 -4.89
N CYS A 178 -9.84 29.20 -3.78
CA CYS A 178 -8.92 28.47 -2.90
C CYS A 178 -9.65 27.35 -2.13
N GLU A 179 -8.86 26.48 -1.53
CA GLU A 179 -9.39 25.32 -0.79
C GLU A 179 -10.32 25.75 0.35
N ASP A 180 -9.93 26.77 1.12
CA ASP A 180 -10.73 27.27 2.24
C ASP A 180 -12.11 27.79 1.81
N CYS A 181 -12.14 28.53 0.68
CA CYS A 181 -13.41 29.05 0.15
C CYS A 181 -14.27 27.95 -0.50
N ARG A 182 -13.66 26.93 -1.09
CA ARG A 182 -14.36 25.76 -1.65
C ARG A 182 -15.02 24.94 -0.53
N ASP A 183 -14.30 24.72 0.56
CA ASP A 183 -14.78 23.87 1.66
C ASP A 183 -15.77 24.60 2.59
N ALA A 184 -15.89 25.94 2.44
CA ALA A 184 -16.85 26.77 3.15
C ALA A 184 -18.24 26.89 2.46
N MET A 185 -18.37 26.34 1.25
CA MET A 185 -19.64 26.29 0.50
C MET A 185 -20.45 25.06 0.83
#